data_b112e2822eebfa1fcd4e8204bcedf3cb
#
_entry.id   b112e2822eebfa1fcd4e8204bcedf3cb
#
_cell.length_a   1.000
_cell.length_b   1.000
_cell.length_c   1.000
_cell.angle_alpha   90.00
_cell.angle_beta   90.00
_cell.angle_gamma   90.00
#
_symmetry.space_group_name_H-M   'P 1'
#
loop_
_entity.id
_entity.type
_entity.pdbx_description
1 polymer ?
#
loop_
_entity_poly.entity_id
_entity_poly.type
_entity_poly.pdbx_seq_one_letter_code
_entity_poly.pdbx_strand_id
1 'polypeptide(L)'
;KAGSIQKKVNATAAKRYELADQRRQSIVGVNQYVNLAEKKLEAPEGSCCSAHKGHGCCKNADIQLPEVEMSVDSACKAAGEGFSTCLINKALVAGFDCKCGEPLEMEALPKRRLAERFESLLAKADAWVEEKGSRPMVFFANMGPLRQHKARADFSRDFLRAGGLDVVYPSGFQTPEDAARAAAGSG
;
A
#
# COMPACT_ATOMS: atom_id res chain seq x y z
N LYS A 1 11.67 28.42 -11.90
CA LYS A 1 12.00 27.34 -12.85
C LYS A 1 11.00 26.21 -12.56
N ALA A 2 9.95 26.16 -13.41
CA ALA A 2 8.86 25.21 -13.23
C ALA A 2 9.37 23.76 -13.21
N GLY A 3 8.87 22.94 -12.30
CA GLY A 3 9.14 21.51 -12.22
C GLY A 3 10.45 21.08 -11.54
N SER A 4 11.28 21.99 -11.00
CA SER A 4 12.53 21.58 -10.36
C SER A 4 12.32 20.80 -9.05
N ILE A 5 11.28 21.13 -8.29
CA ILE A 5 10.90 20.43 -7.07
C ILE A 5 10.40 19.03 -7.41
N GLN A 6 9.49 18.90 -8.40
CA GLN A 6 8.95 17.64 -8.86
C GLN A 6 10.05 16.69 -9.32
N LYS A 7 11.03 17.17 -10.09
CA LYS A 7 12.19 16.36 -10.52
C LYS A 7 12.98 15.82 -9.34
N LYS A 8 13.25 16.66 -8.31
CA LYS A 8 13.97 16.22 -7.11
C LYS A 8 13.16 15.20 -6.30
N VAL A 9 11.87 15.45 -6.12
CA VAL A 9 10.99 14.51 -5.41
C VAL A 9 10.91 13.17 -6.15
N ASN A 10 10.71 13.18 -7.47
CA ASN A 10 10.66 11.96 -8.28
C ASN A 10 11.99 11.20 -8.25
N ALA A 11 13.13 11.88 -8.30
CA ALA A 11 14.44 11.22 -8.21
C ALA A 11 14.67 10.57 -6.84
N THR A 12 14.23 11.23 -5.75
CA THR A 12 14.31 10.66 -4.40
C THR A 12 13.35 9.47 -4.23
N ALA A 13 12.12 9.59 -4.74
CA ALA A 13 11.13 8.52 -4.73
C ALA A 13 11.62 7.29 -5.50
N ALA A 14 12.20 7.48 -6.70
CA ALA A 14 12.74 6.39 -7.51
C ALA A 14 13.80 5.57 -6.76
N LYS A 15 14.74 6.24 -6.07
CA LYS A 15 15.75 5.57 -5.23
C LYS A 15 15.12 4.76 -4.09
N ARG A 16 14.09 5.30 -3.45
CA ARG A 16 13.39 4.58 -2.36
C ARG A 16 12.63 3.38 -2.89
N TYR A 17 11.98 3.48 -4.04
CA TYR A 17 11.31 2.33 -4.67
C TYR A 17 12.31 1.25 -5.02
N GLU A 18 13.46 1.61 -5.59
CA GLU A 18 14.51 0.65 -5.91
C GLU A 18 15.01 -0.09 -4.66
N LEU A 19 15.27 0.62 -3.56
CA LEU A 19 15.68 -0.01 -2.30
C LEU A 19 14.61 -0.95 -1.73
N ALA A 20 13.33 -0.59 -1.84
CA ALA A 20 12.22 -1.43 -1.42
C ALA A 20 12.10 -2.68 -2.30
N ASP A 21 12.20 -2.52 -3.63
CA ASP A 21 12.13 -3.62 -4.61
C ASP A 21 13.26 -4.63 -4.41
N GLN A 22 14.47 -4.14 -4.11
CA GLN A 22 15.64 -4.98 -3.78
C GLN A 22 15.60 -5.53 -2.35
N ARG A 23 14.55 -5.27 -1.57
CA ARG A 23 14.43 -5.62 -0.14
C ARG A 23 15.57 -5.08 0.74
N ARG A 24 16.28 -4.05 0.28
CA ARG A 24 17.27 -3.30 1.09
C ARG A 24 16.60 -2.34 2.06
N GLN A 25 15.39 -1.87 1.73
CA GLN A 25 14.51 -1.18 2.68
C GLN A 25 13.43 -2.17 3.11
N SER A 26 13.46 -2.56 4.37
CA SER A 26 12.47 -3.44 4.98
C SER A 26 11.15 -2.71 5.19
N ILE A 27 10.05 -3.33 4.75
CA ILE A 27 8.68 -2.92 5.01
C ILE A 27 7.99 -4.13 5.61
N VAL A 28 7.88 -4.14 6.96
CA VAL A 28 7.29 -5.25 7.71
C VAL A 28 5.84 -5.46 7.26
N GLY A 29 5.46 -6.71 7.07
CA GLY A 29 4.15 -7.09 6.54
C GLY A 29 4.01 -7.00 5.02
N VAL A 30 4.98 -6.42 4.31
CA VAL A 30 4.92 -6.23 2.86
C VAL A 30 6.02 -6.99 2.12
N ASN A 31 7.29 -6.64 2.33
CA ASN A 31 8.42 -7.32 1.69
C ASN A 31 9.24 -8.17 2.68
N GLN A 32 8.89 -8.13 3.95
CA GLN A 32 9.40 -9.02 5.01
C GLN A 32 8.26 -9.36 5.98
N TYR A 33 8.27 -10.58 6.50
CA TYR A 33 7.30 -11.08 7.49
C TYR A 33 5.84 -10.94 7.01
N VAL A 34 5.57 -11.30 5.76
CA VAL A 34 4.24 -11.18 5.17
C VAL A 34 3.26 -12.14 5.84
N ASN A 35 2.11 -11.64 6.24
CA ASN A 35 1.00 -12.44 6.72
C ASN A 35 0.01 -12.70 5.56
N LEU A 36 0.07 -13.90 4.97
CA LEU A 36 -0.82 -14.28 3.86
C LEU A 36 -2.28 -14.48 4.28
N ALA A 37 -2.57 -14.56 5.58
CA ALA A 37 -3.92 -14.66 6.13
C ALA A 37 -4.51 -13.30 6.51
N GLU A 38 -3.81 -12.20 6.24
CA GLU A 38 -4.29 -10.86 6.53
C GLU A 38 -5.51 -10.53 5.69
N LYS A 39 -6.59 -10.09 6.35
CA LYS A 39 -7.78 -9.61 5.66
C LYS A 39 -7.55 -8.18 5.19
N LYS A 40 -7.90 -7.90 3.95
CA LYS A 40 -7.89 -6.53 3.43
C LYS A 40 -8.83 -5.67 4.27
N LEU A 41 -8.33 -4.52 4.71
CA LEU A 41 -9.17 -3.53 5.37
C LEU A 41 -10.13 -2.96 4.34
N GLU A 42 -11.42 -3.14 4.59
CA GLU A 42 -12.45 -2.44 3.84
C GLU A 42 -12.44 -0.98 4.26
N ALA A 43 -12.35 -0.08 3.29
CA ALA A 43 -12.49 1.34 3.59
C ALA A 43 -13.91 1.58 4.13
N PRO A 44 -14.07 2.24 5.29
CA PRO A 44 -15.38 2.51 5.83
C PRO A 44 -16.21 3.28 4.80
N GLU A 45 -17.40 2.76 4.50
CA GLU A 45 -18.34 3.43 3.60
C GLU A 45 -18.65 4.82 4.16
N GLY A 46 -18.54 5.86 3.33
CA GLY A 46 -18.88 7.23 3.71
C GLY A 46 -17.76 8.05 4.35
N SER A 47 -16.54 7.52 4.53
CA SER A 47 -15.41 8.32 4.96
C SER A 47 -14.98 9.27 3.84
N CYS A 48 -15.11 10.57 4.04
CA CYS A 48 -14.70 11.57 3.04
C CYS A 48 -13.19 11.54 2.74
N CYS A 49 -12.40 10.92 3.63
CA CYS A 49 -10.95 10.78 3.50
C CYS A 49 -10.54 9.48 2.79
N SER A 50 -11.39 8.47 2.70
CA SER A 50 -11.12 7.22 1.98
C SER A 50 -11.37 7.33 0.49
N ALA A 51 -12.12 8.33 0.03
CA ALA A 51 -12.37 8.58 -1.37
C ALA A 51 -11.21 9.36 -2.00
N HIS A 52 -10.05 8.72 -2.19
CA HIS A 52 -8.98 9.25 -3.05
C HIS A 52 -9.35 9.35 -4.53
N LYS A 53 -10.58 9.04 -4.88
CA LYS A 53 -11.18 9.37 -6.18
C LYS A 53 -11.84 10.74 -6.10
N GLY A 54 -11.00 11.78 -6.00
CA GLY A 54 -11.38 13.18 -6.18
C GLY A 54 -12.44 13.67 -5.20
N HIS A 55 -12.07 14.50 -4.23
CA HIS A 55 -12.91 15.43 -3.46
C HIS A 55 -14.42 15.13 -3.36
N GLY A 56 -14.81 13.90 -3.00
CA GLY A 56 -16.20 13.48 -2.94
C GLY A 56 -17.03 14.24 -1.90
N CYS A 57 -16.41 14.65 -0.79
CA CYS A 57 -17.10 15.42 0.25
C CYS A 57 -17.50 16.83 -0.17
N CYS A 58 -16.91 17.36 -1.26
CA CYS A 58 -17.17 18.73 -1.74
C CYS A 58 -18.00 18.76 -3.04
N LYS A 59 -18.46 17.61 -3.55
CA LYS A 59 -19.24 17.55 -4.80
C LYS A 59 -20.74 17.65 -4.64
N ASN A 60 -21.26 17.57 -3.42
CA ASN A 60 -22.68 17.81 -3.20
C ASN A 60 -22.95 19.31 -3.29
N ALA A 61 -23.61 19.71 -4.38
CA ALA A 61 -23.95 21.09 -4.70
C ALA A 61 -24.90 21.74 -3.68
N ASP A 62 -25.51 20.95 -2.78
CA ASP A 62 -26.55 21.39 -1.84
C ASP A 62 -26.07 21.53 -0.39
N ILE A 63 -24.74 21.44 -0.12
CA ILE A 63 -24.23 21.63 1.23
C ILE A 63 -24.11 23.13 1.50
N GLN A 64 -24.92 23.64 2.45
CA GLN A 64 -24.76 24.99 2.96
C GLN A 64 -23.37 25.16 3.55
N LEU A 65 -22.64 26.15 3.07
CA LEU A 65 -21.37 26.55 3.64
C LEU A 65 -21.61 27.42 4.85
N PRO A 66 -20.81 27.28 5.93
CA PRO A 66 -20.89 28.20 7.06
C PRO A 66 -20.48 29.61 6.63
N GLU A 67 -21.09 30.60 7.23
CA GLU A 67 -20.61 31.98 7.14
C GLU A 67 -19.36 32.11 8.03
N VAL A 68 -18.19 32.16 7.43
CA VAL A 68 -16.91 32.21 8.13
C VAL A 68 -16.11 33.43 7.66
N GLU A 69 -15.85 34.34 8.57
CA GLU A 69 -14.88 35.41 8.34
C GLU A 69 -13.44 34.87 8.43
N MET A 70 -12.49 35.61 7.86
CA MET A 70 -11.06 35.29 7.91
C MET A 70 -10.47 35.51 9.31
N SER A 71 -11.02 34.82 10.29
CA SER A 71 -10.54 34.84 11.68
C SER A 71 -10.55 33.42 12.26
N VAL A 72 -9.64 33.17 13.19
CA VAL A 72 -9.57 31.88 13.91
C VAL A 72 -10.83 31.66 14.74
N ASP A 73 -11.34 32.73 15.37
CA ASP A 73 -12.52 32.63 16.23
C ASP A 73 -13.78 32.25 15.43
N SER A 74 -13.96 32.82 14.24
CA SER A 74 -15.06 32.46 13.34
C SER A 74 -14.98 31.01 12.89
N ALA A 75 -13.77 30.54 12.54
CA ALA A 75 -13.55 29.14 12.17
C ALA A 75 -13.81 28.18 13.35
N CYS A 76 -13.38 28.53 14.57
CA CYS A 76 -13.64 27.76 15.78
C CYS A 76 -15.14 27.70 16.10
N LYS A 77 -15.89 28.82 15.92
CA LYS A 77 -17.33 28.84 16.08
C LYS A 77 -18.03 27.90 15.11
N ALA A 78 -17.68 27.94 13.82
CA ALA A 78 -18.24 27.05 12.83
C ALA A 78 -17.91 25.57 13.13
N ALA A 79 -16.70 25.26 13.64
CA ALA A 79 -16.35 23.93 14.12
C ALA A 79 -17.20 23.49 15.31
N GLY A 80 -17.49 24.38 16.24
CA GLY A 80 -18.39 24.14 17.38
C GLY A 80 -19.85 23.89 16.96
N GLU A 81 -20.27 24.44 15.83
CA GLU A 81 -21.59 24.20 15.22
C GLU A 81 -21.65 22.88 14.42
N GLY A 82 -20.54 22.12 14.39
CA GLY A 82 -20.46 20.79 13.75
C GLY A 82 -20.04 20.79 12.28
N PHE A 83 -19.61 21.92 11.73
CA PHE A 83 -19.07 21.94 10.38
C PHE A 83 -17.69 21.27 10.30
N SER A 84 -17.49 20.45 9.27
CA SER A 84 -16.18 19.83 9.04
C SER A 84 -15.13 20.86 8.63
N THR A 85 -13.86 20.58 8.93
CA THR A 85 -12.72 21.43 8.51
C THR A 85 -12.68 21.66 7.00
N CYS A 86 -13.16 20.69 6.22
CA CYS A 86 -13.26 20.82 4.75
C CYS A 86 -14.27 21.91 4.34
N LEU A 87 -15.44 21.95 4.98
CA LEU A 87 -16.48 22.96 4.71
C LEU A 87 -16.05 24.35 5.16
N ILE A 88 -15.44 24.45 6.34
CA ILE A 88 -14.89 25.70 6.88
C ILE A 88 -13.81 26.25 5.94
N ASN A 89 -12.87 25.39 5.49
CA ASN A 89 -11.84 25.81 4.56
C ASN A 89 -12.42 26.25 3.19
N LYS A 90 -13.45 25.55 2.71
CA LYS A 90 -14.15 25.92 1.47
C LYS A 90 -14.83 27.29 1.58
N ALA A 91 -15.46 27.56 2.74
CA ALA A 91 -16.10 28.86 3.02
C ALA A 91 -15.06 29.99 3.09
N LEU A 92 -13.95 29.77 3.82
CA LEU A 92 -12.84 30.73 3.90
C LEU A 92 -12.25 31.05 2.53
N VAL A 93 -12.02 30.02 1.69
CA VAL A 93 -11.44 30.20 0.33
C VAL A 93 -12.42 30.86 -0.62
N ALA A 94 -13.73 30.60 -0.49
CA ALA A 94 -14.76 31.23 -1.33
C ALA A 94 -14.83 32.75 -1.14
N GLY A 95 -14.51 33.24 0.07
CA GLY A 95 -14.44 34.69 0.38
C GLY A 95 -13.13 35.34 -0.05
N PHE A 96 -12.15 34.56 -0.55
CA PHE A 96 -10.83 35.06 -0.92
C PHE A 96 -10.79 35.36 -2.42
N ASP A 97 -10.81 36.63 -2.79
CA ASP A 97 -10.53 37.06 -4.17
C ASP A 97 -9.00 36.94 -4.41
N CYS A 98 -8.55 35.69 -4.49
CA CYS A 98 -7.14 35.40 -4.80
C CYS A 98 -6.93 35.68 -6.29
N LYS A 99 -6.38 36.83 -6.61
CA LYS A 99 -5.79 37.11 -7.92
C LYS A 99 -4.55 36.23 -8.10
N CYS A 100 -4.74 34.92 -8.03
CA CYS A 100 -3.70 33.98 -8.43
C CYS A 100 -3.43 34.24 -9.91
N GLY A 101 -2.17 34.53 -10.26
CA GLY A 101 -1.73 34.57 -11.64
C GLY A 101 -2.13 33.29 -12.39
N GLU A 102 -1.98 33.28 -13.69
CA GLU A 102 -2.31 32.11 -14.49
C GLU A 102 -1.73 30.83 -13.88
N PRO A 103 -2.52 29.73 -13.83
CA PRO A 103 -2.04 28.47 -13.26
C PRO A 103 -0.77 28.03 -13.99
N LEU A 104 0.30 27.81 -13.24
CA LEU A 104 1.50 27.21 -13.81
C LEU A 104 1.18 25.78 -14.23
N GLU A 105 1.31 25.48 -15.52
CA GLU A 105 1.27 24.09 -15.99
C GLU A 105 2.47 23.34 -15.45
N MET A 106 2.22 22.46 -14.49
CA MET A 106 3.23 21.58 -13.90
C MET A 106 2.74 20.16 -13.91
N GLU A 107 3.63 19.24 -14.26
CA GLU A 107 3.36 17.81 -14.17
C GLU A 107 3.07 17.44 -12.70
N ALA A 108 1.94 16.81 -12.45
CA ALA A 108 1.58 16.34 -11.12
C ALA A 108 2.52 15.22 -10.67
N LEU A 109 2.88 15.21 -9.39
CA LEU A 109 3.62 14.10 -8.81
C LEU A 109 2.78 12.81 -8.88
N PRO A 110 3.35 11.68 -9.34
CA PRO A 110 2.64 10.41 -9.38
C PRO A 110 2.27 9.98 -7.96
N LYS A 111 0.99 9.65 -7.74
CA LYS A 111 0.52 9.09 -6.48
C LYS A 111 0.86 7.60 -6.44
N ARG A 112 1.98 7.27 -5.81
CA ARG A 112 2.45 5.89 -5.67
C ARG A 112 2.73 5.58 -4.20
N ARG A 113 2.39 4.35 -3.79
CA ARG A 113 2.74 3.82 -2.47
C ARG A 113 4.05 3.03 -2.57
N LEU A 114 4.86 3.08 -1.51
CA LEU A 114 6.13 2.36 -1.48
C LEU A 114 5.94 0.84 -1.60
N ALA A 115 4.83 0.33 -1.08
CA ALA A 115 4.44 -1.08 -1.08
C ALA A 115 3.73 -1.54 -2.37
N GLU A 116 3.37 -0.63 -3.28
CA GLU A 116 2.46 -0.86 -4.40
C GLU A 116 2.82 -2.08 -5.27
N ARG A 117 4.12 -2.29 -5.53
CA ARG A 117 4.58 -3.44 -6.33
C ARG A 117 4.36 -4.78 -5.64
N PHE A 118 4.66 -4.85 -4.34
CA PHE A 118 4.40 -6.06 -3.55
C PHE A 118 2.91 -6.29 -3.37
N GLU A 119 2.13 -5.26 -3.12
CA GLU A 119 0.67 -5.35 -3.05
C GLU A 119 0.06 -5.85 -4.36
N SER A 120 0.62 -5.45 -5.51
CA SER A 120 0.17 -5.95 -6.81
C SER A 120 0.48 -7.43 -7.04
N LEU A 121 1.62 -7.91 -6.51
CA LEU A 121 1.95 -9.35 -6.54
C LEU A 121 1.00 -10.14 -5.63
N LEU A 122 0.76 -9.67 -4.42
CA LEU A 122 -0.18 -10.29 -3.49
C LEU A 122 -1.60 -10.32 -4.08
N ALA A 123 -2.04 -9.24 -4.72
CA ALA A 123 -3.35 -9.20 -5.38
C ALA A 123 -3.48 -10.23 -6.51
N LYS A 124 -2.41 -10.48 -7.28
CA LYS A 124 -2.40 -11.54 -8.31
C LYS A 124 -2.48 -12.93 -7.69
N ALA A 125 -1.76 -13.16 -6.59
CA ALA A 125 -1.85 -14.42 -5.86
C ALA A 125 -3.22 -14.64 -5.23
N ASP A 126 -3.87 -13.59 -4.72
CA ASP A 126 -5.23 -13.64 -4.20
C ASP A 126 -6.25 -13.96 -5.30
N ALA A 127 -6.13 -13.34 -6.49
CA ALA A 127 -6.97 -13.65 -7.64
C ALA A 127 -6.80 -15.12 -8.09
N TRP A 128 -5.58 -15.65 -8.00
CA TRP A 128 -5.35 -17.07 -8.26
C TRP A 128 -6.08 -17.96 -7.24
N VAL A 129 -6.09 -17.56 -5.95
CA VAL A 129 -6.84 -18.30 -4.92
C VAL A 129 -8.34 -18.29 -5.20
N GLU A 130 -8.90 -17.17 -5.66
CA GLU A 130 -10.30 -17.07 -6.05
C GLU A 130 -10.65 -18.00 -7.22
N GLU A 131 -9.73 -18.17 -8.18
CA GLU A 131 -9.93 -19.03 -9.35
C GLU A 131 -9.68 -20.51 -9.05
N LYS A 132 -8.62 -20.85 -8.33
CA LYS A 132 -8.13 -22.23 -8.13
C LYS A 132 -8.45 -22.81 -6.76
N GLY A 133 -8.92 -22.01 -5.80
CA GLY A 133 -9.26 -22.45 -4.43
C GLY A 133 -8.06 -22.56 -3.48
N SER A 134 -6.83 -22.44 -3.97
CA SER A 134 -5.61 -22.54 -3.14
C SER A 134 -4.51 -21.62 -3.66
N ARG A 135 -3.62 -21.17 -2.75
CA ARG A 135 -2.43 -20.40 -3.15
C ARG A 135 -1.45 -21.27 -3.94
N PRO A 136 -0.72 -20.68 -4.90
CA PRO A 136 0.41 -21.37 -5.50
C PRO A 136 1.42 -21.74 -4.40
N MET A 137 1.82 -23.01 -4.34
CA MET A 137 2.72 -23.53 -3.31
C MET A 137 4.08 -23.88 -3.87
N VAL A 138 5.12 -23.69 -3.06
CA VAL A 138 6.48 -24.12 -3.35
C VAL A 138 6.92 -25.14 -2.31
N PHE A 139 7.29 -26.33 -2.76
CA PHE A 139 7.80 -27.37 -1.87
C PHE A 139 9.32 -27.19 -1.65
N PHE A 140 9.75 -27.20 -0.39
CA PHE A 140 11.16 -27.11 -0.04
C PHE A 140 11.75 -28.51 0.16
N ALA A 141 12.58 -28.95 -0.79
CA ALA A 141 13.38 -30.16 -0.66
C ALA A 141 14.60 -29.90 0.26
N ASN A 142 14.37 -29.60 1.52
CA ASN A 142 15.43 -29.32 2.49
C ASN A 142 16.24 -30.59 2.75
N MET A 143 17.54 -30.55 2.43
CA MET A 143 18.44 -31.69 2.64
C MET A 143 19.22 -31.58 3.96
N GLY A 144 19.36 -32.71 4.63
CA GLY A 144 20.14 -32.83 5.84
C GLY A 144 19.52 -32.24 7.10
N PRO A 145 20.26 -32.12 8.18
CA PRO A 145 19.74 -31.66 9.45
C PRO A 145 19.37 -30.17 9.43
N LEU A 146 18.38 -29.79 10.24
CA LEU A 146 17.78 -28.46 10.32
C LEU A 146 18.81 -27.32 10.35
N ARG A 147 19.89 -27.47 11.12
CA ARG A 147 20.95 -26.45 11.27
C ARG A 147 21.66 -26.11 9.95
N GLN A 148 21.65 -27.02 8.97
CA GLN A 148 22.35 -26.82 7.70
C GLN A 148 21.50 -26.07 6.67
N HIS A 149 20.17 -26.19 6.71
CA HIS A 149 19.29 -25.60 5.73
C HIS A 149 18.42 -24.45 6.28
N LYS A 150 18.18 -24.40 7.61
CA LYS A 150 17.21 -23.49 8.23
C LYS A 150 17.35 -22.04 7.77
N ALA A 151 18.54 -21.46 7.85
CA ALA A 151 18.74 -20.04 7.53
C ALA A 151 18.40 -19.72 6.08
N ARG A 152 18.79 -20.60 5.13
CA ARG A 152 18.48 -20.43 3.70
C ARG A 152 17.02 -20.69 3.41
N ALA A 153 16.44 -21.70 4.03
CA ALA A 153 15.04 -22.03 3.84
C ALA A 153 14.12 -20.94 4.43
N ASP A 154 14.43 -20.41 5.61
CA ASP A 154 13.68 -19.29 6.19
C ASP A 154 13.74 -18.03 5.30
N PHE A 155 14.94 -17.69 4.79
CA PHE A 155 15.10 -16.59 3.83
C PHE A 155 14.28 -16.80 2.56
N SER A 156 14.34 -18.01 1.98
CA SER A 156 13.60 -18.35 0.75
C SER A 156 12.10 -18.34 0.98
N ARG A 157 11.62 -18.84 2.13
CA ARG A 157 10.21 -18.77 2.51
C ARG A 157 9.72 -17.34 2.58
N ASP A 158 10.43 -16.47 3.29
CA ASP A 158 10.04 -15.07 3.44
C ASP A 158 10.11 -14.31 2.12
N PHE A 159 11.05 -14.68 1.24
CA PHE A 159 11.14 -14.13 -0.10
C PHE A 159 9.92 -14.51 -0.96
N LEU A 160 9.55 -15.79 -0.98
CA LEU A 160 8.40 -16.30 -1.75
C LEU A 160 7.08 -15.76 -1.22
N ARG A 161 6.92 -15.68 0.09
CA ARG A 161 5.71 -15.11 0.72
C ARG A 161 5.51 -13.64 0.40
N ALA A 162 6.58 -12.87 0.20
CA ALA A 162 6.47 -11.49 -0.28
C ALA A 162 5.86 -11.39 -1.69
N GLY A 163 5.96 -12.46 -2.48
CA GLY A 163 5.28 -12.60 -3.77
C GLY A 163 3.87 -13.22 -3.70
N GLY A 164 3.38 -13.55 -2.50
CA GLY A 164 2.06 -14.17 -2.32
C GLY A 164 2.05 -15.69 -2.47
N LEU A 165 3.22 -16.33 -2.61
CA LEU A 165 3.35 -17.78 -2.70
C LEU A 165 3.36 -18.40 -1.29
N ASP A 166 2.70 -19.54 -1.12
CA ASP A 166 2.83 -20.30 0.13
C ASP A 166 3.93 -21.37 0.01
N VAL A 167 4.40 -21.88 1.15
CA VAL A 167 5.56 -22.77 1.19
C VAL A 167 5.27 -23.99 2.04
N VAL A 168 5.44 -25.18 1.45
CA VAL A 168 5.51 -26.43 2.19
C VAL A 168 6.93 -26.60 2.72
N TYR A 169 7.06 -26.55 4.05
CA TYR A 169 8.35 -26.52 4.73
C TYR A 169 8.55 -27.77 5.60
N PRO A 170 9.02 -28.89 5.03
CA PRO A 170 9.32 -30.10 5.80
C PRO A 170 10.59 -29.95 6.66
N SER A 171 10.73 -30.81 7.64
CA SER A 171 11.83 -30.79 8.62
C SER A 171 13.22 -31.10 8.02
N GLY A 172 13.26 -31.71 6.85
CA GLY A 172 14.47 -32.08 6.13
C GLY A 172 14.50 -33.56 5.75
N PHE A 173 15.19 -33.85 4.64
CA PHE A 173 15.29 -35.20 4.07
C PHE A 173 16.73 -35.68 4.13
N GLN A 174 16.90 -37.01 4.29
CA GLN A 174 18.22 -37.65 4.27
C GLN A 174 18.64 -38.00 2.84
N THR A 175 17.67 -38.35 1.99
CA THR A 175 17.94 -38.74 0.60
C THR A 175 17.13 -37.88 -0.38
N PRO A 176 17.65 -37.65 -1.61
CA PRO A 176 16.89 -36.94 -2.65
C PRO A 176 15.61 -37.69 -3.06
N GLU A 177 15.62 -39.03 -2.98
CA GLU A 177 14.48 -39.90 -3.33
C GLU A 177 13.31 -39.67 -2.35
N ASP A 178 13.59 -39.52 -1.05
CA ASP A 178 12.57 -39.22 -0.05
C ASP A 178 11.98 -37.83 -0.27
N ALA A 179 12.82 -36.84 -0.60
CA ALA A 179 12.37 -35.49 -0.93
C ALA A 179 11.48 -35.49 -2.19
N ALA A 180 11.85 -36.22 -3.23
CA ALA A 180 11.07 -36.33 -4.46
C ALA A 180 9.72 -37.00 -4.21
N ARG A 181 9.69 -38.08 -3.40
CA ARG A 181 8.44 -38.77 -3.02
C ARG A 181 7.50 -37.86 -2.24
N ALA A 182 8.05 -37.11 -1.29
CA ALA A 182 7.28 -36.14 -0.48
C ALA A 182 6.74 -34.99 -1.32
N ALA A 183 7.54 -34.49 -2.27
CA ALA A 183 7.10 -33.45 -3.21
C ALA A 183 5.94 -33.92 -4.10
N ALA A 184 6.01 -35.15 -4.62
CA ALA A 184 4.94 -35.72 -5.44
C ALA A 184 3.62 -35.92 -4.66
N GLY A 185 3.71 -36.12 -3.35
CA GLY A 185 2.53 -36.28 -2.47
C GLY A 185 1.99 -34.97 -1.88
N SER A 186 2.62 -33.84 -2.16
CA SER A 186 2.23 -32.54 -1.59
C SER A 186 1.37 -31.67 -2.52
N GLY A 187 1.08 -32.13 -3.71
CA GLY A 187 0.30 -31.43 -4.76
C GLY A 187 -1.17 -31.78 -4.75
#